data_e8d80575aedf4a5acece2026a5b302b0
#
_entry.id   e8d80575aedf4a5acece2026a5b302b0
#
_cell.length_a   1.000
_cell.length_b   1.000
_cell.length_c   1.000
_cell.angle_alpha   90.00
_cell.angle_beta   90.00
_cell.angle_gamma   90.00
#
_symmetry.space_group_name_H-M   'P 1'
#
loop_
_entity.id
_entity.type
_entity.pdbx_description
1 polymer ?
#
loop_
_entity_poly.entity_id
_entity_poly.type
_entity_poly.pdbx_seq_one_letter_code
_entity_poly.pdbx_strand_id
1 'polypeptide(L)'
;MYLFYLTMKTTNGLIAIAILLYILILAILSPVLKRKEKYGIVRVMSVLPVIAAVIHFAVYGIVCFWHFIFLYLEALIPLMFLYSGKKPKLRILRSVTSSILAFVVCFVFLVNAIESPMVHNYTRMSYTESFKNMLDTLEKEYCLSSWKKIDYDALYKEYLPQVEEAERNNNEIEYAAIITEVTHKFYDSHTYSYLSQNIDLTTCEYMAGNDYGLSMIRVDDGSIIAVSVEPNCVANKEGIHNGTTIVAWNGKDIDEAAAETECCFPGISFPVKENEDVFRPMFLAGKGEECVDITFINDEDAEQTISVKSIDTYYDRLMSTYAKLSHLNTEQRNFHSCMLDDECGYIQIISESYNSLWDNVACVRNGYYPKLTEYYADMIKNLENQGMEYLIIDIRNNGGGYDCVAGALASLFTEEKKHMVSFGYEDTNGYHISENQYIYPDGRYKDLPVAVLVNSQCMSAGDGMAKFLGDCDNVTLMGITSSSGVNQNNGGYIYLTENIEVCYPVFLSLSENGTPLIDTDNTRENNIPLDVKIPITQENAEELFGEDNKDIELEYAIEYLQKSN
;
A
#
# COMPACT_ATOMS: atom_id res chain seq x y z
N MET A 1 -3.97 -8.18 19.67
CA MET A 1 -5.19 -8.61 20.44
C MET A 1 -6.41 -7.79 20.05
N TYR A 2 -6.28 -6.46 19.89
CA TYR A 2 -7.38 -5.57 19.48
C TYR A 2 -7.93 -5.90 18.08
N LEU A 3 -7.07 -6.07 17.07
CA LEU A 3 -7.49 -6.48 15.72
C LEU A 3 -8.30 -7.77 15.71
N PHE A 4 -7.85 -8.78 16.44
CA PHE A 4 -8.58 -10.05 16.58
C PHE A 4 -9.96 -9.85 17.26
N TYR A 5 -10.02 -9.00 18.28
CA TYR A 5 -11.27 -8.65 18.95
C TYR A 5 -12.24 -7.92 18.00
N LEU A 6 -11.73 -7.00 17.18
CA LEU A 6 -12.53 -6.29 16.18
C LEU A 6 -13.09 -7.26 15.13
N THR A 7 -12.25 -8.16 14.60
CA THR A 7 -12.67 -9.21 13.66
C THR A 7 -13.77 -10.10 14.24
N MET A 8 -13.63 -10.47 15.51
CA MET A 8 -14.68 -11.26 16.19
C MET A 8 -16.01 -10.52 16.35
N LYS A 9 -16.01 -9.18 16.30
CA LYS A 9 -17.23 -8.35 16.36
C LYS A 9 -17.86 -8.12 15.00
N THR A 10 -17.18 -8.40 13.89
CA THR A 10 -17.79 -8.27 12.56
C THR A 10 -18.92 -9.27 12.36
N THR A 11 -19.86 -8.94 11.47
CA THR A 11 -20.97 -9.85 11.13
C THR A 11 -20.45 -11.22 10.69
N ASN A 12 -19.40 -11.27 9.87
CA ASN A 12 -18.83 -12.51 9.36
C ASN A 12 -18.08 -13.29 10.44
N GLY A 13 -17.36 -12.62 11.34
CA GLY A 13 -16.76 -13.24 12.51
C GLY A 13 -17.80 -13.86 13.46
N LEU A 14 -18.90 -13.15 13.71
CA LEU A 14 -20.03 -13.68 14.50
C LEU A 14 -20.70 -14.88 13.83
N ILE A 15 -20.84 -14.89 12.51
CA ILE A 15 -21.36 -16.04 11.74
C ILE A 15 -20.45 -17.25 11.93
N ALA A 16 -19.13 -17.11 11.77
CA ALA A 16 -18.19 -18.21 11.97
C ALA A 16 -18.27 -18.79 13.39
N ILE A 17 -18.27 -17.94 14.41
CA ILE A 17 -18.44 -18.39 15.80
C ILE A 17 -19.77 -19.10 16.00
N ALA A 18 -20.87 -18.61 15.42
CA ALA A 18 -22.17 -19.25 15.50
C ALA A 18 -22.18 -20.64 14.84
N ILE A 19 -21.51 -20.79 13.68
CA ILE A 19 -21.34 -22.10 13.02
C ILE A 19 -20.50 -23.04 13.91
N LEU A 20 -19.40 -22.57 14.48
CA LEU A 20 -18.59 -23.37 15.42
C LEU A 20 -19.42 -23.88 16.59
N LEU A 21 -20.14 -22.99 17.28
CA LEU A 21 -21.01 -23.36 18.41
C LEU A 21 -22.08 -24.36 17.98
N TYR A 22 -22.67 -24.15 16.82
CA TYR A 22 -23.64 -25.08 16.24
C TYR A 22 -23.05 -26.48 16.01
N ILE A 23 -21.83 -26.57 15.46
CA ILE A 23 -21.12 -27.84 15.24
C ILE A 23 -20.83 -28.53 16.56
N LEU A 24 -20.40 -27.80 17.59
CA LEU A 24 -20.15 -28.36 18.93
C LEU A 24 -21.44 -28.93 19.55
N ILE A 25 -22.53 -28.20 19.44
CA ILE A 25 -23.86 -28.70 19.90
C ILE A 25 -24.28 -29.95 19.13
N LEU A 26 -24.10 -29.95 17.80
CA LEU A 26 -24.44 -31.11 16.97
C LEU A 26 -23.52 -32.32 17.29
N ALA A 27 -22.26 -32.09 17.60
CA ALA A 27 -21.33 -33.14 18.03
C ALA A 27 -21.79 -33.84 19.31
N ILE A 28 -22.37 -33.08 20.24
CA ILE A 28 -22.92 -33.63 21.50
C ILE A 28 -24.29 -34.33 21.26
N LEU A 29 -25.17 -33.70 20.50
CA LEU A 29 -26.54 -34.21 20.29
C LEU A 29 -26.62 -35.39 19.31
N SER A 30 -25.78 -35.41 18.27
CA SER A 30 -25.82 -36.43 17.22
C SER A 30 -25.73 -37.88 17.74
N PRO A 31 -24.80 -38.23 18.65
CA PRO A 31 -24.77 -39.58 19.23
C PRO A 31 -26.05 -39.96 19.99
N VAL A 32 -26.62 -38.98 20.72
CA VAL A 32 -27.85 -39.20 21.52
C VAL A 32 -29.05 -39.39 20.60
N LEU A 33 -29.24 -38.54 19.62
CA LEU A 33 -30.36 -38.63 18.66
C LEU A 33 -30.27 -39.92 17.83
N LYS A 34 -29.08 -40.32 17.42
CA LYS A 34 -28.87 -41.59 16.69
C LYS A 34 -29.16 -42.84 17.56
N ARG A 35 -28.92 -42.78 18.88
CA ARG A 35 -29.34 -43.84 19.81
C ARG A 35 -30.83 -43.96 19.89
N LYS A 36 -31.57 -42.85 19.77
CA LYS A 36 -33.02 -42.77 19.77
C LYS A 36 -33.64 -42.95 18.36
N GLU A 37 -32.86 -43.43 17.39
CA GLU A 37 -33.26 -43.66 15.99
C GLU A 37 -33.79 -42.41 15.25
N LYS A 38 -33.49 -41.21 15.77
CA LYS A 38 -33.95 -39.93 15.17
C LYS A 38 -32.97 -39.44 14.08
N TYR A 39 -32.68 -40.30 13.11
CA TYR A 39 -31.73 -40.02 12.03
C TYR A 39 -32.16 -38.84 11.14
N GLY A 40 -33.45 -38.64 10.92
CA GLY A 40 -34.00 -37.55 10.13
C GLY A 40 -33.60 -36.16 10.69
N ILE A 41 -33.69 -36.01 12.03
CA ILE A 41 -33.32 -34.78 12.72
C ILE A 41 -31.84 -34.48 12.52
N VAL A 42 -30.97 -35.48 12.71
CA VAL A 42 -29.54 -35.30 12.52
C VAL A 42 -29.21 -34.90 11.08
N ARG A 43 -29.88 -35.47 10.07
CA ARG A 43 -29.69 -35.12 8.67
C ARG A 43 -30.04 -33.64 8.41
N VAL A 44 -31.20 -33.21 8.86
CA VAL A 44 -31.66 -31.80 8.71
C VAL A 44 -30.63 -30.88 9.39
N MET A 45 -30.28 -31.12 10.64
CA MET A 45 -29.30 -30.32 11.37
C MET A 45 -27.94 -30.30 10.69
N SER A 46 -27.49 -31.38 10.04
CA SER A 46 -26.20 -31.44 9.37
C SER A 46 -26.17 -30.61 8.07
N VAL A 47 -27.30 -30.31 7.45
CA VAL A 47 -27.38 -29.59 6.18
C VAL A 47 -27.63 -28.08 6.39
N LEU A 48 -28.20 -27.67 7.54
CA LEU A 48 -28.50 -26.27 7.79
C LEU A 48 -27.34 -25.29 7.61
N PRO A 49 -26.11 -25.54 8.13
CA PRO A 49 -25.00 -24.64 7.91
C PRO A 49 -24.59 -24.52 6.44
N VAL A 50 -24.74 -25.60 5.66
CA VAL A 50 -24.46 -25.57 4.21
C VAL A 50 -25.47 -24.66 3.50
N ILE A 51 -26.76 -24.73 3.87
CA ILE A 51 -27.77 -23.82 3.32
C ILE A 51 -27.44 -22.37 3.67
N ALA A 52 -27.05 -22.10 4.91
CA ALA A 52 -26.63 -20.76 5.33
C ALA A 52 -25.42 -20.27 4.52
N ALA A 53 -24.41 -21.13 4.30
CA ALA A 53 -23.25 -20.81 3.47
C ALA A 53 -23.64 -20.54 2.00
N VAL A 54 -24.58 -21.27 1.44
CA VAL A 54 -25.09 -21.03 0.07
C VAL A 54 -25.82 -19.69 -0.01
N ILE A 55 -26.62 -19.34 1.01
CA ILE A 55 -27.29 -18.03 1.07
C ILE A 55 -26.24 -16.91 1.20
N HIS A 56 -25.26 -17.08 2.07
CA HIS A 56 -24.15 -16.12 2.24
C HIS A 56 -23.39 -15.93 0.91
N PHE A 57 -23.03 -17.03 0.25
CA PHE A 57 -22.39 -16.97 -1.07
C PHE A 57 -23.27 -16.29 -2.12
N ALA A 58 -24.60 -16.49 -2.08
CA ALA A 58 -25.52 -15.82 -2.98
C ALA A 58 -25.58 -14.30 -2.77
N VAL A 59 -25.30 -13.82 -1.55
CA VAL A 59 -25.22 -12.39 -1.22
C VAL A 59 -23.90 -11.80 -1.66
N TYR A 60 -22.77 -12.40 -1.26
CA TYR A 60 -21.43 -11.85 -1.51
C TYR A 60 -20.88 -12.18 -2.91
N GLY A 61 -21.35 -13.24 -3.57
CA GLY A 61 -20.94 -13.62 -4.92
C GLY A 61 -19.54 -14.23 -4.99
N ILE A 62 -19.11 -14.49 -6.24
CA ILE A 62 -17.81 -15.15 -6.52
C ILE A 62 -16.63 -14.24 -6.23
N VAL A 63 -16.76 -12.93 -6.42
CA VAL A 63 -15.70 -11.94 -6.21
C VAL A 63 -15.18 -11.95 -4.77
N CYS A 64 -16.07 -12.14 -3.79
CA CYS A 64 -15.71 -12.20 -2.37
C CYS A 64 -15.38 -13.63 -1.88
N PHE A 65 -15.32 -14.63 -2.78
CA PHE A 65 -15.18 -16.05 -2.38
C PHE A 65 -13.94 -16.31 -1.51
N TRP A 66 -12.81 -15.73 -1.88
CA TRP A 66 -11.55 -15.97 -1.18
C TRP A 66 -11.51 -15.41 0.23
N HIS A 67 -12.19 -14.29 0.49
CA HIS A 67 -12.32 -13.73 1.84
C HIS A 67 -13.08 -14.68 2.78
N PHE A 68 -14.00 -15.49 2.26
CA PHE A 68 -14.90 -16.33 3.04
C PHE A 68 -14.70 -17.84 2.85
N ILE A 69 -13.63 -18.28 2.16
CA ILE A 69 -13.40 -19.70 1.85
C ILE A 69 -13.40 -20.56 3.12
N PHE A 70 -12.79 -20.12 4.21
CA PHE A 70 -12.74 -20.88 5.47
C PHE A 70 -14.10 -20.93 6.16
N LEU A 71 -14.93 -19.88 6.05
CA LEU A 71 -16.32 -19.88 6.52
C LEU A 71 -17.13 -20.95 5.78
N TYR A 72 -16.95 -21.05 4.45
CA TYR A 72 -17.65 -22.06 3.66
C TYR A 72 -17.14 -23.48 3.97
N LEU A 73 -15.84 -23.66 4.17
CA LEU A 73 -15.27 -24.94 4.59
C LEU A 73 -15.77 -25.36 5.97
N GLU A 74 -15.88 -24.44 6.91
CA GLU A 74 -16.45 -24.70 8.24
C GLU A 74 -17.89 -25.19 8.16
N ALA A 75 -18.73 -24.55 7.32
CA ALA A 75 -20.12 -24.92 7.11
C ALA A 75 -20.30 -26.33 6.51
N LEU A 76 -19.29 -26.90 5.86
CA LEU A 76 -19.30 -28.27 5.32
C LEU A 76 -19.02 -29.34 6.39
N ILE A 77 -18.36 -29.01 7.51
CA ILE A 77 -17.95 -29.97 8.55
C ILE A 77 -19.14 -30.77 9.12
N PRO A 78 -20.34 -30.19 9.36
CA PRO A 78 -21.51 -30.92 9.83
C PRO A 78 -21.94 -32.08 8.96
N LEU A 79 -21.62 -32.07 7.66
CA LEU A 79 -21.94 -33.19 6.77
C LEU A 79 -21.28 -34.51 7.21
N MET A 80 -20.20 -34.46 8.00
CA MET A 80 -19.59 -35.63 8.61
C MET A 80 -20.56 -36.40 9.52
N PHE A 81 -21.61 -35.74 10.06
CA PHE A 81 -22.61 -36.37 10.89
C PHE A 81 -23.70 -37.10 10.08
N LEU A 82 -23.81 -36.89 8.76
CA LEU A 82 -24.75 -37.61 7.88
C LEU A 82 -24.46 -39.11 7.86
N TYR A 83 -23.18 -39.50 7.99
CA TYR A 83 -22.82 -40.91 7.99
C TYR A 83 -23.28 -41.61 9.27
N SER A 84 -24.11 -42.63 9.13
CA SER A 84 -24.80 -43.33 10.23
C SER A 84 -24.13 -44.66 10.66
N GLY A 85 -22.79 -44.69 10.71
CA GLY A 85 -22.06 -45.92 11.12
C GLY A 85 -22.61 -46.55 12.39
N LYS A 86 -22.79 -47.90 12.40
CA LYS A 86 -23.40 -48.65 13.51
C LYS A 86 -22.50 -48.71 14.77
N LYS A 87 -21.20 -48.55 14.65
CA LYS A 87 -20.24 -48.70 15.78
C LYS A 87 -20.20 -47.45 16.67
N PRO A 88 -20.49 -47.57 18.00
CA PRO A 88 -20.53 -46.42 18.93
C PRO A 88 -19.18 -45.65 19.00
N LYS A 89 -18.06 -46.35 19.04
CA LYS A 89 -16.72 -45.76 19.08
C LYS A 89 -16.43 -44.85 17.89
N LEU A 90 -16.88 -45.22 16.67
CA LEU A 90 -16.73 -44.42 15.48
C LEU A 90 -17.61 -43.15 15.50
N ARG A 91 -18.76 -43.18 16.23
CA ARG A 91 -19.61 -41.98 16.41
C ARG A 91 -18.92 -40.96 17.32
N ILE A 92 -18.31 -41.42 18.42
CA ILE A 92 -17.57 -40.54 19.33
C ILE A 92 -16.36 -39.95 18.61
N LEU A 93 -15.57 -40.79 17.94
CA LEU A 93 -14.39 -40.36 17.20
C LEU A 93 -14.76 -39.26 16.19
N ARG A 94 -15.86 -39.42 15.43
CA ARG A 94 -16.33 -38.36 14.49
C ARG A 94 -16.73 -37.09 15.19
N SER A 95 -17.47 -37.17 16.31
CA SER A 95 -17.82 -35.98 17.07
C SER A 95 -16.58 -35.20 17.51
N VAL A 96 -15.59 -35.91 18.05
CA VAL A 96 -14.32 -35.31 18.48
C VAL A 96 -13.58 -34.70 17.28
N THR A 97 -13.40 -35.47 16.19
CA THR A 97 -12.69 -34.99 14.99
C THR A 97 -13.37 -33.79 14.36
N SER A 98 -14.72 -33.82 14.23
CA SER A 98 -15.49 -32.68 13.69
C SER A 98 -15.37 -31.44 14.57
N SER A 99 -15.37 -31.61 15.91
CA SER A 99 -15.19 -30.47 16.82
C SER A 99 -13.81 -29.85 16.73
N ILE A 100 -12.76 -30.66 16.67
CA ILE A 100 -11.38 -30.20 16.50
C ILE A 100 -11.23 -29.48 15.15
N LEU A 101 -11.73 -30.10 14.07
CA LEU A 101 -11.64 -29.52 12.73
C LEU A 101 -12.41 -28.18 12.65
N ALA A 102 -13.63 -28.10 13.22
CA ALA A 102 -14.39 -26.88 13.26
C ALA A 102 -13.65 -25.77 14.02
N PHE A 103 -13.06 -26.11 15.17
CA PHE A 103 -12.27 -25.13 15.93
C PHE A 103 -11.07 -24.61 15.14
N VAL A 104 -10.32 -25.52 14.47
CA VAL A 104 -9.17 -25.12 13.66
C VAL A 104 -9.58 -24.25 12.48
N VAL A 105 -10.63 -24.64 11.73
CA VAL A 105 -11.08 -23.88 10.56
C VAL A 105 -11.66 -22.52 10.96
N CYS A 106 -12.46 -22.47 12.05
CA CYS A 106 -12.96 -21.19 12.58
C CYS A 106 -11.82 -20.28 13.03
N PHE A 107 -10.81 -20.84 13.72
CA PHE A 107 -9.64 -20.07 14.14
C PHE A 107 -8.87 -19.52 12.94
N VAL A 108 -8.62 -20.35 11.91
CA VAL A 108 -7.96 -19.90 10.66
C VAL A 108 -8.77 -18.82 9.96
N PHE A 109 -10.11 -18.97 9.90
CA PHE A 109 -10.98 -17.92 9.35
C PHE A 109 -10.84 -16.61 10.13
N LEU A 110 -10.91 -16.65 11.46
CA LEU A 110 -10.81 -15.44 12.28
C LEU A 110 -9.43 -14.76 12.16
N VAL A 111 -8.37 -15.54 11.98
CA VAL A 111 -7.02 -15.01 11.74
C VAL A 111 -6.93 -14.35 10.35
N ASN A 112 -7.43 -15.00 9.30
CA ASN A 112 -7.46 -14.39 7.96
C ASN A 112 -8.35 -13.15 7.89
N ALA A 113 -9.48 -13.16 8.59
CA ALA A 113 -10.40 -12.02 8.60
C ALA A 113 -9.86 -10.81 9.38
N ILE A 114 -8.69 -10.91 10.04
CA ILE A 114 -7.97 -9.75 10.59
C ILE A 114 -7.54 -8.81 9.45
N GLU A 115 -7.17 -9.37 8.30
CA GLU A 115 -6.71 -8.59 7.14
C GLU A 115 -7.88 -8.07 6.28
N SER A 116 -9.08 -8.65 6.41
CA SER A 116 -10.25 -8.30 5.58
C SER A 116 -11.55 -8.33 6.39
N PRO A 117 -11.69 -7.50 7.45
CA PRO A 117 -12.89 -7.56 8.30
C PRO A 117 -14.13 -6.94 7.65
N MET A 118 -13.96 -5.97 6.73
CA MET A 118 -15.05 -5.24 6.06
C MET A 118 -15.05 -5.54 4.58
N VAL A 119 -16.07 -6.25 4.08
CA VAL A 119 -16.19 -6.62 2.67
C VAL A 119 -17.59 -6.30 2.16
N HIS A 120 -17.66 -5.46 1.13
CA HIS A 120 -18.91 -5.03 0.51
C HIS A 120 -18.96 -5.43 -0.97
N ASN A 121 -20.11 -5.88 -1.44
CA ASN A 121 -20.31 -6.28 -2.83
C ASN A 121 -21.44 -5.48 -3.46
N TYR A 122 -21.09 -4.57 -4.37
CA TYR A 122 -22.03 -3.75 -5.15
C TYR A 122 -22.03 -4.10 -6.64
N THR A 123 -21.40 -5.23 -7.04
CA THR A 123 -21.24 -5.63 -8.46
C THR A 123 -22.56 -5.85 -9.22
N ARG A 124 -23.69 -5.94 -8.51
CA ARG A 124 -25.03 -6.10 -9.11
C ARG A 124 -25.79 -4.79 -9.26
N MET A 125 -25.21 -3.70 -8.83
CA MET A 125 -25.78 -2.36 -8.94
C MET A 125 -25.33 -1.71 -10.24
N SER A 126 -25.99 -0.62 -10.64
CA SER A 126 -25.50 0.24 -11.70
C SER A 126 -24.25 0.99 -11.23
N TYR A 127 -23.49 1.61 -12.14
CA TYR A 127 -22.31 2.39 -11.76
C TYR A 127 -22.66 3.52 -10.81
N THR A 128 -23.75 4.23 -11.09
CA THR A 128 -24.28 5.32 -10.25
C THR A 128 -24.65 4.84 -8.84
N GLU A 129 -25.33 3.70 -8.73
CA GLU A 129 -25.71 3.14 -7.43
C GLU A 129 -24.50 2.61 -6.66
N SER A 130 -23.57 1.91 -7.33
CA SER A 130 -22.35 1.37 -6.70
C SER A 130 -21.43 2.48 -6.24
N PHE A 131 -21.25 3.55 -7.03
CA PHE A 131 -20.50 4.75 -6.67
C PHE A 131 -21.05 5.42 -5.40
N LYS A 132 -22.37 5.67 -5.37
CA LYS A 132 -23.00 6.25 -4.17
C LYS A 132 -22.80 5.38 -2.95
N ASN A 133 -23.02 4.06 -3.05
CA ASN A 133 -22.86 3.14 -1.93
C ASN A 133 -21.37 3.05 -1.49
N MET A 134 -20.42 3.19 -2.41
CA MET A 134 -19.00 3.28 -2.10
C MET A 134 -18.72 4.48 -1.20
N LEU A 135 -19.14 5.69 -1.59
CA LEU A 135 -18.93 6.90 -0.79
C LEU A 135 -19.62 6.81 0.57
N ASP A 136 -20.88 6.32 0.61
CA ASP A 136 -21.64 6.09 1.86
C ASP A 136 -20.94 5.08 2.79
N THR A 137 -20.18 4.12 2.23
CA THR A 137 -19.41 3.13 2.99
C THR A 137 -18.12 3.75 3.51
N LEU A 138 -17.37 4.43 2.64
CA LEU A 138 -16.14 5.11 3.02
C LEU A 138 -16.37 6.17 4.11
N GLU A 139 -17.46 6.94 4.03
CA GLU A 139 -17.82 7.91 5.06
C GLU A 139 -17.98 7.28 6.45
N LYS A 140 -18.46 6.03 6.52
CA LYS A 140 -18.73 5.32 7.78
C LYS A 140 -17.55 4.52 8.29
N GLU A 141 -16.70 4.02 7.41
CA GLU A 141 -15.74 2.97 7.73
C GLU A 141 -14.28 3.37 7.52
N TYR A 142 -14.01 4.38 6.68
CA TYR A 142 -12.64 4.90 6.48
C TYR A 142 -12.14 5.58 7.74
N CYS A 143 -11.10 5.02 8.34
CA CYS A 143 -10.67 5.39 9.69
C CYS A 143 -10.01 6.77 9.82
N LEU A 144 -9.66 7.43 8.70
CA LEU A 144 -9.06 8.77 8.67
C LEU A 144 -10.01 9.86 8.13
N SER A 145 -11.31 9.60 7.98
CA SER A 145 -12.28 10.57 7.42
C SER A 145 -12.22 11.94 8.11
N SER A 146 -12.21 11.95 9.44
CA SER A 146 -12.14 13.17 10.23
C SER A 146 -10.77 13.84 10.18
N TRP A 147 -9.69 13.06 10.19
CA TRP A 147 -8.31 13.52 10.15
C TRP A 147 -7.99 14.23 8.84
N LYS A 148 -8.37 13.62 7.73
CA LYS A 148 -8.17 14.16 6.38
C LYS A 148 -9.26 15.14 5.95
N LYS A 149 -10.33 15.30 6.75
CA LYS A 149 -11.48 16.20 6.49
C LYS A 149 -12.11 15.97 5.11
N ILE A 150 -12.35 14.71 4.77
CA ILE A 150 -12.94 14.34 3.48
C ILE A 150 -14.36 14.92 3.34
N ASP A 151 -14.63 15.65 2.26
CA ASP A 151 -15.96 16.15 1.90
C ASP A 151 -16.64 15.21 0.91
N TYR A 152 -17.34 14.21 1.43
CA TYR A 152 -18.04 13.19 0.63
C TYR A 152 -19.14 13.77 -0.24
N ASP A 153 -19.82 14.83 0.23
CA ASP A 153 -20.86 15.53 -0.55
C ASP A 153 -20.26 16.27 -1.75
N ALA A 154 -19.09 16.88 -1.59
CA ALA A 154 -18.36 17.51 -2.68
C ALA A 154 -17.91 16.47 -3.71
N LEU A 155 -17.29 15.36 -3.27
CA LEU A 155 -16.89 14.26 -4.15
C LEU A 155 -18.09 13.70 -4.92
N TYR A 156 -19.21 13.47 -4.25
CA TYR A 156 -20.41 12.98 -4.92
C TYR A 156 -20.92 13.93 -6.01
N LYS A 157 -20.97 15.24 -5.72
CA LYS A 157 -21.44 16.25 -6.68
C LYS A 157 -20.51 16.41 -7.86
N GLU A 158 -19.21 16.35 -7.64
CA GLU A 158 -18.17 16.51 -8.66
C GLU A 158 -18.17 15.35 -9.65
N TYR A 159 -18.19 14.10 -9.15
CA TYR A 159 -18.00 12.92 -9.97
C TYR A 159 -19.30 12.27 -10.46
N LEU A 160 -20.46 12.52 -9.84
CA LEU A 160 -21.72 11.91 -10.24
C LEU A 160 -22.05 12.12 -11.75
N PRO A 161 -21.93 13.33 -12.33
CA PRO A 161 -22.23 13.52 -13.76
C PRO A 161 -21.36 12.68 -14.68
N GLN A 162 -20.09 12.48 -14.35
CA GLN A 162 -19.13 11.67 -15.09
C GLN A 162 -19.47 10.17 -14.97
N VAL A 163 -19.80 9.71 -13.76
CA VAL A 163 -20.26 8.33 -13.52
C VAL A 163 -21.55 8.03 -14.29
N GLU A 164 -22.52 8.96 -14.31
CA GLU A 164 -23.75 8.81 -15.09
C GLU A 164 -23.46 8.77 -16.60
N GLU A 165 -22.46 9.47 -17.08
CA GLU A 165 -22.04 9.42 -18.48
C GLU A 165 -21.36 8.09 -18.82
N ALA A 166 -20.43 7.62 -18.00
CA ALA A 166 -19.81 6.30 -18.14
C ALA A 166 -20.87 5.18 -18.12
N GLU A 167 -21.89 5.28 -17.23
CA GLU A 167 -23.00 4.34 -17.18
C GLU A 167 -23.84 4.36 -18.46
N ARG A 168 -24.24 5.57 -18.97
CA ARG A 168 -25.01 5.70 -20.21
C ARG A 168 -24.27 5.10 -21.42
N ASN A 169 -22.95 5.24 -21.44
CA ASN A 169 -22.09 4.73 -22.51
C ASN A 169 -21.69 3.28 -22.31
N ASN A 170 -22.04 2.67 -21.16
CA ASN A 170 -21.57 1.36 -20.71
C ASN A 170 -20.05 1.23 -20.82
N ASN A 171 -19.32 2.30 -20.40
CA ASN A 171 -17.87 2.44 -20.47
C ASN A 171 -17.23 2.13 -19.11
N GLU A 172 -16.84 0.87 -18.89
CA GLU A 172 -16.21 0.43 -17.65
C GLU A 172 -14.79 1.00 -17.46
N ILE A 173 -14.08 1.31 -18.55
CA ILE A 173 -12.74 1.92 -18.48
C ILE A 173 -12.83 3.35 -17.93
N GLU A 174 -13.78 4.16 -18.44
CA GLU A 174 -14.04 5.50 -17.92
C GLU A 174 -14.49 5.47 -16.46
N TYR A 175 -15.36 4.51 -16.09
CA TYR A 175 -15.76 4.32 -14.71
C TYR A 175 -14.58 3.94 -13.81
N ALA A 176 -13.68 3.05 -14.27
CA ALA A 176 -12.46 2.69 -13.54
C ALA A 176 -11.52 3.89 -13.33
N ALA A 177 -11.35 4.73 -14.35
CA ALA A 177 -10.57 5.96 -14.26
C ALA A 177 -11.17 6.92 -13.23
N ILE A 178 -12.50 7.14 -13.25
CA ILE A 178 -13.21 8.00 -12.28
C ILE A 178 -13.02 7.46 -10.86
N ILE A 179 -13.16 6.16 -10.63
CA ILE A 179 -12.95 5.56 -9.31
C ILE A 179 -11.50 5.74 -8.84
N THR A 180 -10.54 5.61 -9.74
CA THR A 180 -9.13 5.88 -9.44
C THR A 180 -8.92 7.34 -9.03
N GLU A 181 -9.50 8.30 -9.75
CA GLU A 181 -9.45 9.73 -9.40
C GLU A 181 -10.07 10.00 -8.03
N VAL A 182 -11.25 9.43 -7.76
CA VAL A 182 -11.94 9.60 -6.46
C VAL A 182 -11.08 9.04 -5.31
N THR A 183 -10.46 7.87 -5.47
CA THR A 183 -9.61 7.30 -4.41
C THR A 183 -8.36 8.14 -4.16
N HIS A 184 -7.80 8.80 -5.18
CA HIS A 184 -6.66 9.72 -5.03
C HIS A 184 -6.99 10.98 -4.23
N LYS A 185 -8.25 11.44 -4.22
CA LYS A 185 -8.69 12.60 -3.39
C LYS A 185 -8.61 12.34 -1.89
N PHE A 186 -8.40 11.10 -1.48
CA PHE A 186 -8.14 10.74 -0.08
C PHE A 186 -6.69 11.04 0.34
N TYR A 187 -5.77 11.20 -0.62
CA TYR A 187 -4.34 11.39 -0.35
C TYR A 187 -3.80 10.36 0.65
N ASP A 188 -4.10 9.10 0.38
CA ASP A 188 -3.78 7.97 1.24
C ASP A 188 -3.46 6.76 0.36
N SER A 189 -2.21 6.29 0.36
CA SER A 189 -1.77 5.17 -0.46
C SER A 189 -2.42 3.83 -0.07
N HIS A 190 -3.09 3.76 1.08
CA HIS A 190 -3.89 2.61 1.47
C HIS A 190 -5.34 2.70 0.97
N THR A 191 -5.77 3.86 0.41
CA THR A 191 -7.07 4.03 -0.26
C THR A 191 -6.86 4.08 -1.76
N TYR A 192 -7.11 2.98 -2.46
CA TYR A 192 -6.82 2.84 -3.87
C TYR A 192 -7.85 1.96 -4.60
N SER A 193 -7.95 2.15 -5.92
CA SER A 193 -8.66 1.25 -6.81
C SER A 193 -7.73 0.11 -7.25
N TYR A 194 -8.18 -1.13 -7.11
CA TYR A 194 -7.54 -2.30 -7.71
C TYR A 194 -8.33 -2.73 -8.94
N LEU A 195 -7.64 -2.79 -10.07
CA LEU A 195 -8.22 -3.15 -11.37
C LEU A 195 -7.84 -4.58 -11.73
N SER A 196 -8.80 -5.34 -12.25
CA SER A 196 -8.50 -6.69 -12.75
C SER A 196 -7.64 -6.63 -14.01
N GLN A 197 -6.89 -7.68 -14.28
CA GLN A 197 -6.07 -7.80 -15.48
C GLN A 197 -6.85 -7.59 -16.81
N ASN A 198 -8.19 -7.67 -16.78
CA ASN A 198 -9.01 -7.48 -17.98
C ASN A 198 -9.09 -6.01 -18.43
N ILE A 199 -9.01 -5.07 -17.49
CA ILE A 199 -9.19 -3.63 -17.75
C ILE A 199 -8.00 -2.78 -17.32
N ASP A 200 -7.08 -3.31 -16.51
CA ASP A 200 -5.98 -2.58 -15.90
C ASP A 200 -5.14 -1.82 -16.94
N LEU A 201 -4.53 -2.54 -17.89
CA LEU A 201 -3.69 -1.93 -18.93
C LEU A 201 -4.47 -0.87 -19.74
N THR A 202 -5.69 -1.18 -20.17
CA THR A 202 -6.49 -0.25 -20.98
C THR A 202 -6.87 1.01 -20.19
N THR A 203 -7.14 0.86 -18.88
CA THR A 203 -7.40 2.02 -18.00
C THR A 203 -6.13 2.84 -17.81
N CYS A 204 -4.98 2.19 -17.62
CA CYS A 204 -3.68 2.86 -17.51
C CYS A 204 -3.35 3.65 -18.79
N GLU A 205 -3.52 3.05 -19.98
CA GLU A 205 -3.31 3.74 -21.26
C GLU A 205 -4.26 4.94 -21.43
N TYR A 206 -5.54 4.78 -21.05
CA TYR A 206 -6.54 5.84 -21.08
C TYR A 206 -6.15 7.01 -20.18
N MET A 207 -5.68 6.74 -18.96
CA MET A 207 -5.31 7.78 -17.98
C MET A 207 -3.96 8.42 -18.28
N ALA A 208 -3.02 7.70 -18.86
CA ALA A 208 -1.70 8.22 -19.22
C ALA A 208 -1.79 9.32 -20.28
N GLY A 209 -2.68 9.19 -21.24
CA GLY A 209 -2.85 10.14 -22.33
C GLY A 209 -1.90 9.92 -23.51
N ASN A 210 -1.46 10.99 -24.18
CA ASN A 210 -0.74 10.96 -25.45
C ASN A 210 0.77 11.13 -25.25
N ASP A 211 1.58 10.34 -25.97
CA ASP A 211 3.05 10.46 -25.98
C ASP A 211 3.53 11.44 -27.05
N TYR A 212 4.28 12.46 -26.64
CA TYR A 212 4.92 13.44 -27.53
C TYR A 212 6.44 13.25 -27.64
N GLY A 213 6.94 12.12 -27.18
CA GLY A 213 8.35 11.75 -27.27
C GLY A 213 9.23 12.24 -26.13
N LEU A 214 8.64 12.75 -25.03
CA LEU A 214 9.37 13.19 -23.84
C LEU A 214 8.52 13.04 -22.58
N SER A 215 9.18 13.02 -21.43
CA SER A 215 8.59 13.23 -20.12
C SER A 215 9.19 14.47 -19.48
N MET A 216 8.72 14.87 -18.30
CA MET A 216 9.21 16.07 -17.59
C MET A 216 9.27 15.81 -16.08
N ILE A 217 10.23 16.45 -15.42
CA ILE A 217 10.33 16.47 -13.95
C ILE A 217 10.64 17.90 -13.47
N ARG A 218 10.35 18.16 -12.18
CA ARG A 218 10.78 19.41 -11.52
C ARG A 218 12.11 19.17 -10.82
N VAL A 219 13.07 20.06 -11.03
CA VAL A 219 14.36 20.06 -10.32
C VAL A 219 14.37 21.10 -9.19
N ASP A 220 15.37 21.07 -8.31
CA ASP A 220 15.37 21.81 -7.04
C ASP A 220 15.45 23.33 -7.18
N ASP A 221 15.96 23.86 -8.29
CA ASP A 221 15.91 25.30 -8.58
C ASP A 221 14.52 25.79 -8.99
N GLY A 222 13.54 24.87 -9.09
CA GLY A 222 12.16 25.11 -9.47
C GLY A 222 11.89 24.94 -10.95
N SER A 223 12.90 24.82 -11.81
CA SER A 223 12.69 24.64 -13.25
C SER A 223 12.09 23.26 -13.57
N ILE A 224 11.39 23.16 -14.68
CA ILE A 224 10.86 21.91 -15.24
C ILE A 224 11.70 21.57 -16.47
N ILE A 225 12.27 20.36 -16.47
CA ILE A 225 13.14 19.88 -17.53
C ILE A 225 12.57 18.66 -18.25
N ALA A 226 12.88 18.52 -19.53
CA ALA A 226 12.59 17.33 -20.31
C ALA A 226 13.50 16.19 -19.88
N VAL A 227 12.93 14.99 -19.72
CA VAL A 227 13.62 13.73 -19.44
C VAL A 227 13.01 12.59 -20.27
N SER A 228 13.68 11.45 -20.32
CA SER A 228 13.23 10.29 -21.11
C SER A 228 12.86 10.67 -22.56
N VAL A 229 13.65 11.57 -23.15
CA VAL A 229 13.42 12.05 -24.52
C VAL A 229 13.73 10.94 -25.51
N GLU A 230 12.75 10.61 -26.36
CA GLU A 230 12.88 9.55 -27.38
C GLU A 230 13.88 9.94 -28.46
N PRO A 231 14.92 9.14 -28.71
CA PRO A 231 15.89 9.41 -29.78
C PRO A 231 15.19 9.50 -31.15
N ASN A 232 15.52 10.52 -31.93
CA ASN A 232 14.98 10.77 -33.27
C ASN A 232 13.47 11.08 -33.35
N CYS A 233 12.75 11.30 -32.24
CA CYS A 233 11.41 11.88 -32.28
C CYS A 233 11.44 13.32 -32.79
N VAL A 234 10.27 13.96 -32.99
CA VAL A 234 10.19 15.35 -33.44
C VAL A 234 10.80 16.29 -32.41
N ALA A 235 10.45 16.14 -31.13
CA ALA A 235 10.99 16.98 -30.07
C ALA A 235 12.54 16.93 -30.04
N ASN A 236 13.12 15.73 -30.13
CA ASN A 236 14.57 15.55 -30.13
C ASN A 236 15.26 16.19 -31.35
N LYS A 237 14.68 16.05 -32.55
CA LYS A 237 15.22 16.67 -33.77
C LYS A 237 15.17 18.18 -33.78
N GLU A 238 14.21 18.75 -33.07
CA GLU A 238 14.02 20.21 -32.95
C GLU A 238 14.78 20.81 -31.77
N GLY A 239 15.61 20.00 -31.05
CA GLY A 239 16.56 20.48 -30.05
C GLY A 239 16.15 20.22 -28.59
N ILE A 240 15.08 19.46 -28.32
CA ILE A 240 14.77 19.02 -26.96
C ILE A 240 15.54 17.75 -26.64
N HIS A 241 16.38 17.79 -25.59
CA HIS A 241 17.17 16.69 -25.07
C HIS A 241 16.88 16.49 -23.58
N ASN A 242 17.39 15.42 -22.97
CA ASN A 242 17.34 15.29 -21.52
C ASN A 242 18.06 16.49 -20.89
N GLY A 243 17.43 17.12 -19.90
CA GLY A 243 17.90 18.34 -19.26
C GLY A 243 17.39 19.65 -19.89
N THR A 244 16.80 19.65 -21.10
CA THR A 244 16.25 20.87 -21.71
C THR A 244 15.15 21.48 -20.87
N THR A 245 15.27 22.77 -20.51
CA THR A 245 14.26 23.50 -19.74
C THR A 245 13.00 23.77 -20.58
N ILE A 246 11.85 23.36 -20.08
CA ILE A 246 10.53 23.60 -20.66
C ILE A 246 9.91 24.81 -19.95
N VAL A 247 9.36 25.76 -20.71
CA VAL A 247 8.82 27.02 -20.18
C VAL A 247 7.33 27.21 -20.45
N ALA A 248 6.75 26.51 -21.45
CA ALA A 248 5.31 26.51 -21.66
C ALA A 248 4.81 25.23 -22.31
N TRP A 249 3.56 24.87 -22.02
CA TRP A 249 2.81 23.74 -22.57
C TRP A 249 1.48 24.21 -23.13
N ASN A 250 1.26 24.04 -24.44
CA ASN A 250 0.08 24.58 -25.16
C ASN A 250 -0.12 26.11 -24.97
N GLY A 251 0.99 26.84 -24.95
CA GLY A 251 0.97 28.30 -24.78
C GLY A 251 0.67 28.79 -23.37
N LYS A 252 0.50 27.88 -22.41
CA LYS A 252 0.35 28.17 -20.98
C LYS A 252 1.71 28.06 -20.29
N ASP A 253 2.01 28.99 -19.38
CA ASP A 253 3.19 28.90 -18.52
C ASP A 253 3.31 27.52 -17.88
N ILE A 254 4.52 26.96 -17.83
CA ILE A 254 4.74 25.56 -17.44
C ILE A 254 4.38 25.31 -15.97
N ASP A 255 4.61 26.27 -15.07
CA ASP A 255 4.26 26.16 -13.67
C ASP A 255 2.74 26.20 -13.47
N GLU A 256 2.05 27.08 -14.21
CA GLU A 256 0.59 27.11 -14.21
C GLU A 256 -0.02 25.85 -14.79
N ALA A 257 0.52 25.33 -15.89
CA ALA A 257 0.06 24.09 -16.51
C ALA A 257 0.28 22.89 -15.60
N ALA A 258 1.44 22.79 -14.95
CA ALA A 258 1.74 21.75 -13.98
C ALA A 258 0.82 21.85 -12.76
N ALA A 259 0.60 23.04 -12.19
CA ALA A 259 -0.24 23.24 -11.00
C ALA A 259 -1.70 22.80 -11.22
N GLU A 260 -2.24 22.87 -12.44
CA GLU A 260 -3.58 22.42 -12.78
C GLU A 260 -3.64 20.91 -13.13
N THR A 261 -2.50 20.25 -13.24
CA THR A 261 -2.44 18.83 -13.60
C THR A 261 -2.62 17.97 -12.34
N GLU A 262 -3.56 17.04 -12.38
CA GLU A 262 -3.74 16.03 -11.33
C GLU A 262 -2.75 14.87 -11.49
N CYS A 263 -2.08 14.51 -10.39
CA CYS A 263 -1.18 13.37 -10.34
C CYS A 263 -1.96 12.13 -9.93
N CYS A 264 -2.78 11.62 -10.84
CA CYS A 264 -3.63 10.47 -10.59
C CYS A 264 -3.34 9.35 -11.58
N PHE A 265 -2.99 8.17 -11.04
CA PHE A 265 -2.71 7.00 -11.86
C PHE A 265 -2.86 5.71 -11.05
N PRO A 266 -3.36 4.60 -11.63
CA PRO A 266 -3.44 3.33 -10.92
C PRO A 266 -2.09 2.89 -10.35
N GLY A 267 -2.05 2.59 -9.05
CA GLY A 267 -0.84 2.14 -8.36
C GLY A 267 0.20 3.22 -8.03
N ILE A 268 -0.04 4.50 -8.37
CA ILE A 268 0.82 5.63 -7.99
C ILE A 268 0.01 6.60 -7.13
N SER A 269 0.51 6.92 -5.94
CA SER A 269 -0.15 7.83 -5.00
C SER A 269 0.87 8.73 -4.30
N PHE A 270 0.49 9.99 -4.04
CA PHE A 270 1.32 10.98 -3.39
C PHE A 270 0.56 11.66 -2.24
N PRO A 271 0.48 11.04 -1.05
CA PRO A 271 -0.13 11.66 0.13
C PRO A 271 0.58 12.94 0.56
N VAL A 272 1.91 12.96 0.50
CA VAL A 272 2.74 14.13 0.80
C VAL A 272 2.79 15.06 -0.41
N LYS A 273 2.43 16.33 -0.21
CA LYS A 273 2.35 17.33 -1.29
C LYS A 273 3.72 17.60 -1.93
N GLU A 274 4.77 17.71 -1.14
CA GLU A 274 6.13 17.97 -1.65
C GLU A 274 6.60 16.85 -2.58
N ASN A 275 6.29 15.59 -2.26
CA ASN A 275 6.60 14.46 -3.13
C ASN A 275 5.85 14.58 -4.47
N GLU A 276 4.56 14.92 -4.44
CA GLU A 276 3.74 15.08 -5.65
C GLU A 276 4.33 16.16 -6.58
N ASP A 277 4.82 17.27 -6.03
CA ASP A 277 5.32 18.40 -6.82
C ASP A 277 6.55 18.02 -7.69
N VAL A 278 7.36 17.04 -7.28
CA VAL A 278 8.47 16.49 -8.06
C VAL A 278 7.96 15.74 -9.31
N PHE A 279 6.91 14.94 -9.14
CA PHE A 279 6.36 14.07 -10.20
C PHE A 279 5.31 14.77 -11.09
N ARG A 280 4.70 15.85 -10.64
CA ARG A 280 3.59 16.53 -11.33
C ARG A 280 3.85 16.85 -12.80
N PRO A 281 5.03 17.38 -13.21
CA PRO A 281 5.30 17.63 -14.62
C PRO A 281 5.28 16.36 -15.50
N MET A 282 5.60 15.20 -14.93
CA MET A 282 5.52 13.92 -15.64
C MET A 282 4.06 13.62 -16.07
N PHE A 283 3.07 13.94 -15.22
CA PHE A 283 1.66 13.75 -15.58
C PHE A 283 1.18 14.80 -16.60
N LEU A 284 1.74 16.01 -16.58
CA LEU A 284 1.47 17.04 -17.59
C LEU A 284 1.95 16.62 -18.98
N ALA A 285 3.09 15.93 -19.08
CA ALA A 285 3.68 15.51 -20.35
C ALA A 285 2.79 14.58 -21.18
N GLY A 286 1.78 13.91 -20.56
CA GLY A 286 0.75 13.12 -21.25
C GLY A 286 -0.50 13.91 -21.64
N LYS A 287 -0.62 15.17 -21.23
CA LYS A 287 -1.84 15.97 -21.42
C LYS A 287 -1.77 16.82 -22.68
N GLY A 288 -2.65 16.54 -23.59
CA GLY A 288 -2.80 17.22 -24.88
C GLY A 288 -3.71 16.40 -25.79
N GLU A 289 -4.05 16.99 -26.96
CA GLU A 289 -4.84 16.35 -27.99
C GLU A 289 -3.93 15.65 -29.03
N GLU A 290 -4.29 15.67 -30.31
CA GLU A 290 -3.49 15.11 -31.39
C GLU A 290 -2.10 15.81 -31.51
N CYS A 291 -2.00 17.09 -31.17
CA CYS A 291 -0.78 17.89 -31.17
C CYS A 291 -0.66 18.71 -29.89
N VAL A 292 0.57 19.00 -29.47
CA VAL A 292 0.90 19.91 -28.37
C VAL A 292 1.95 20.92 -28.83
N ASP A 293 1.82 22.18 -28.39
CA ASP A 293 2.84 23.20 -28.56
C ASP A 293 3.73 23.24 -27.34
N ILE A 294 5.03 22.97 -27.53
CA ILE A 294 6.04 22.93 -26.46
C ILE A 294 6.99 24.12 -26.65
N THR A 295 7.08 24.99 -25.64
CA THR A 295 8.07 26.06 -25.60
C THR A 295 9.19 25.69 -24.63
N PHE A 296 10.42 25.82 -25.07
CA PHE A 296 11.61 25.42 -24.33
C PHE A 296 12.78 26.40 -24.56
N ILE A 297 13.80 26.34 -23.72
CA ILE A 297 15.05 27.07 -23.89
C ILE A 297 15.98 26.24 -24.77
N ASN A 298 16.37 26.79 -25.92
CA ASN A 298 17.28 26.12 -26.86
C ASN A 298 18.75 26.36 -26.51
N ASP A 299 19.70 25.74 -27.25
CA ASP A 299 21.15 25.83 -27.04
C ASP A 299 21.71 27.26 -27.19
N GLU A 300 20.93 28.20 -27.72
CA GLU A 300 21.28 29.62 -27.85
C GLU A 300 20.73 30.49 -26.70
N ASP A 301 20.24 29.87 -25.62
CA ASP A 301 19.53 30.50 -24.49
C ASP A 301 18.31 31.32 -24.91
N ALA A 302 17.62 30.92 -25.99
CA ALA A 302 16.44 31.58 -26.51
C ALA A 302 15.21 30.67 -26.40
N GLU A 303 14.05 31.28 -26.16
CA GLU A 303 12.78 30.55 -26.22
C GLU A 303 12.44 30.13 -27.66
N GLN A 304 12.13 28.86 -27.83
CA GLN A 304 11.68 28.26 -29.07
C GLN A 304 10.39 27.48 -28.84
N THR A 305 9.42 27.63 -29.74
CA THR A 305 8.17 26.85 -29.70
C THR A 305 8.13 25.89 -30.89
N ILE A 306 7.80 24.64 -30.60
CA ILE A 306 7.56 23.61 -31.63
C ILE A 306 6.19 22.99 -31.43
N SER A 307 5.56 22.54 -32.52
CA SER A 307 4.34 21.76 -32.45
C SER A 307 4.66 20.29 -32.67
N VAL A 308 4.31 19.44 -31.71
CA VAL A 308 4.63 18.02 -31.69
C VAL A 308 3.35 17.21 -31.78
N LYS A 309 3.27 16.33 -32.78
CA LYS A 309 2.16 15.38 -32.91
C LYS A 309 2.38 14.18 -32.00
N SER A 310 1.30 13.71 -31.38
CA SER A 310 1.28 12.45 -30.61
C SER A 310 1.73 11.26 -31.47
N ILE A 311 2.55 10.40 -30.89
CA ILE A 311 3.11 9.22 -31.55
C ILE A 311 2.45 7.92 -31.08
N ASP A 312 1.99 7.84 -29.83
CA ASP A 312 1.36 6.68 -29.22
C ASP A 312 0.70 7.05 -27.88
N THR A 313 0.32 6.06 -27.06
CA THR A 313 -0.06 6.29 -25.66
C THR A 313 1.19 6.62 -24.81
N TYR A 314 1.02 7.47 -23.82
CA TYR A 314 2.12 7.89 -22.96
C TYR A 314 2.48 6.87 -21.87
N TYR A 315 1.73 5.78 -21.75
CA TYR A 315 1.84 4.81 -20.65
C TYR A 315 3.27 4.29 -20.42
N ASP A 316 3.91 3.76 -21.45
CA ASP A 316 5.25 3.16 -21.32
C ASP A 316 6.31 4.19 -20.89
N ARG A 317 6.23 5.43 -21.41
CA ARG A 317 7.16 6.51 -21.07
C ARG A 317 6.92 7.01 -19.64
N LEU A 318 5.66 7.21 -19.25
CA LEU A 318 5.28 7.58 -17.88
C LEU A 318 5.85 6.55 -16.90
N MET A 319 5.58 5.26 -17.11
CA MET A 319 6.03 4.19 -16.21
C MET A 319 7.56 4.05 -16.20
N SER A 320 8.22 4.22 -17.34
CA SER A 320 9.70 4.19 -17.41
C SER A 320 10.31 5.38 -16.66
N THR A 321 9.76 6.58 -16.81
CA THR A 321 10.22 7.78 -16.10
C THR A 321 10.00 7.64 -14.60
N TYR A 322 8.81 7.20 -14.20
CA TYR A 322 8.48 6.93 -12.81
C TYR A 322 9.41 5.88 -12.18
N ALA A 323 9.64 4.78 -12.89
CA ALA A 323 10.50 3.70 -12.43
C ALA A 323 11.96 4.15 -12.23
N LYS A 324 12.49 5.00 -13.11
CA LYS A 324 13.85 5.56 -12.96
C LYS A 324 13.93 6.48 -11.76
N LEU A 325 13.01 7.45 -11.63
CA LEU A 325 13.00 8.41 -10.53
C LEU A 325 12.74 7.76 -9.16
N SER A 326 11.99 6.65 -9.14
CA SER A 326 11.69 5.89 -7.92
C SER A 326 12.62 4.68 -7.72
N HIS A 327 13.64 4.49 -8.54
CA HIS A 327 14.57 3.34 -8.47
C HIS A 327 13.89 1.97 -8.54
N LEU A 328 12.75 1.83 -9.23
CA LEU A 328 12.02 0.57 -9.36
C LEU A 328 12.71 -0.45 -10.29
N ASN A 329 13.63 -0.01 -11.15
CA ASN A 329 14.35 -0.87 -12.09
C ASN A 329 15.58 -1.55 -11.50
N THR A 330 15.94 -1.27 -10.25
CA THR A 330 17.05 -1.92 -9.58
C THR A 330 16.68 -3.32 -9.11
N GLU A 331 17.64 -4.25 -9.06
CA GLU A 331 17.43 -5.57 -8.44
C GLU A 331 17.09 -5.39 -6.96
N GLN A 332 15.81 -5.46 -6.64
CA GLN A 332 15.35 -5.33 -5.26
C GLN A 332 15.31 -6.70 -4.59
N ARG A 333 16.02 -6.80 -3.46
CA ARG A 333 16.06 -8.01 -2.63
C ARG A 333 15.70 -7.68 -1.20
N ASN A 334 14.77 -8.44 -0.64
CA ASN A 334 14.45 -8.27 0.77
C ASN A 334 15.55 -8.87 1.66
N PHE A 335 15.99 -8.11 2.66
CA PHE A 335 17.07 -8.50 3.60
C PHE A 335 18.39 -8.85 2.91
N HIS A 336 18.76 -8.10 1.88
CA HIS A 336 20.05 -8.23 1.24
C HIS A 336 21.11 -7.38 1.94
N SER A 337 22.33 -7.90 2.12
CA SER A 337 23.45 -7.14 2.67
C SER A 337 24.74 -7.43 1.92
N CYS A 338 25.56 -6.41 1.70
CA CYS A 338 26.89 -6.51 1.07
C CYS A 338 27.77 -5.31 1.47
N MET A 339 29.06 -5.40 1.19
CA MET A 339 29.94 -4.23 1.16
C MET A 339 29.82 -3.54 -0.20
N LEU A 340 29.69 -2.22 -0.24
CA LEU A 340 29.73 -1.41 -1.48
C LEU A 340 31.16 -1.04 -1.85
N ASP A 341 32.00 -0.77 -0.85
CA ASP A 341 33.42 -0.54 -0.94
C ASP A 341 34.16 -1.13 0.29
N ASP A 342 35.38 -0.74 0.57
CA ASP A 342 36.20 -1.29 1.68
C ASP A 342 35.64 -0.88 3.08
N GLU A 343 34.86 0.20 3.18
CA GLU A 343 34.38 0.81 4.43
C GLU A 343 32.85 0.93 4.53
N CYS A 344 32.13 0.90 3.38
CA CYS A 344 30.68 1.10 3.32
C CYS A 344 29.92 -0.22 3.32
N GLY A 345 29.17 -0.48 4.39
CA GLY A 345 28.17 -1.55 4.45
C GLY A 345 26.82 -1.10 3.85
N TYR A 346 26.10 -2.04 3.27
CA TYR A 346 24.79 -1.81 2.67
C TYR A 346 23.79 -2.90 3.09
N ILE A 347 22.58 -2.48 3.47
CA ILE A 347 21.46 -3.37 3.74
C ILE A 347 20.25 -2.85 3.00
N GLN A 348 19.59 -3.71 2.19
CA GLN A 348 18.33 -3.38 1.50
C GLN A 348 17.16 -4.13 2.14
N ILE A 349 16.07 -3.41 2.42
CA ILE A 349 14.83 -3.93 3.01
C ILE A 349 13.63 -3.32 2.27
N ILE A 350 12.94 -4.13 1.49
CA ILE A 350 11.77 -3.70 0.69
C ILE A 350 10.42 -4.16 1.26
N SER A 351 10.44 -4.92 2.36
CA SER A 351 9.22 -5.37 3.03
C SER A 351 9.54 -5.87 4.44
N GLU A 352 8.68 -5.57 5.39
CA GLU A 352 8.69 -6.09 6.77
C GLU A 352 7.92 -7.42 6.87
N SER A 353 8.13 -8.32 5.92
CA SER A 353 7.55 -9.66 5.92
C SER A 353 8.59 -10.73 6.25
N TYR A 354 8.17 -11.80 6.88
CA TYR A 354 9.03 -12.94 7.23
C TYR A 354 8.56 -14.20 6.53
N ASN A 355 9.49 -15.00 6.01
CA ASN A 355 9.16 -16.23 5.26
C ASN A 355 8.64 -17.38 6.15
N SER A 356 8.68 -17.23 7.47
CA SER A 356 8.22 -18.24 8.43
C SER A 356 6.85 -17.90 8.99
N LEU A 357 5.87 -18.79 8.80
CA LEU A 357 4.54 -18.66 9.41
C LEU A 357 4.59 -18.42 10.93
N TRP A 358 5.52 -19.09 11.62
CA TRP A 358 5.64 -18.97 13.08
C TRP A 358 6.22 -17.63 13.50
N ASP A 359 7.15 -17.07 12.72
CA ASP A 359 7.72 -15.75 12.97
C ASP A 359 6.66 -14.68 12.71
N ASN A 360 5.86 -14.79 11.63
CA ASN A 360 4.73 -13.90 11.37
C ASN A 360 3.70 -13.92 12.51
N VAL A 361 3.33 -15.12 13.01
CA VAL A 361 2.43 -15.25 14.18
C VAL A 361 3.04 -14.60 15.43
N ALA A 362 4.34 -14.70 15.63
CA ALA A 362 5.02 -14.07 16.76
C ALA A 362 5.02 -12.54 16.64
N CYS A 363 5.24 -11.98 15.44
CA CYS A 363 5.16 -10.54 15.16
C CYS A 363 3.77 -9.97 15.46
N VAL A 364 2.72 -10.61 14.94
CA VAL A 364 1.31 -10.19 15.19
C VAL A 364 0.97 -10.24 16.68
N ARG A 365 1.53 -11.21 17.42
CA ARG A 365 1.16 -11.43 18.83
C ARG A 365 1.83 -10.47 19.80
N ASN A 366 3.11 -10.15 19.60
CA ASN A 366 3.95 -9.64 20.68
C ASN A 366 4.38 -8.18 20.49
N GLY A 367 4.28 -7.61 19.28
CA GLY A 367 4.82 -6.25 18.97
C GLY A 367 6.34 -6.11 19.20
N TYR A 368 6.98 -7.05 19.87
CA TYR A 368 8.42 -7.15 20.09
C TYR A 368 8.88 -8.60 19.91
N TYR A 369 9.88 -8.78 19.08
CA TYR A 369 10.39 -10.12 18.74
C TYR A 369 11.92 -10.14 18.70
N PRO A 370 12.59 -10.50 19.83
CA PRO A 370 14.06 -10.43 19.97
C PRO A 370 14.85 -11.18 18.90
N LYS A 371 14.30 -12.25 18.34
CA LYS A 371 14.94 -13.01 17.26
C LYS A 371 15.19 -12.17 16.00
N LEU A 372 14.35 -11.17 15.73
CA LEU A 372 14.54 -10.24 14.61
C LEU A 372 15.69 -9.28 14.89
N THR A 373 15.81 -8.77 16.12
CA THR A 373 16.94 -7.95 16.55
C THR A 373 18.26 -8.69 16.34
N GLU A 374 18.35 -9.95 16.76
CA GLU A 374 19.57 -10.76 16.54
C GLU A 374 19.83 -11.03 15.06
N TYR A 375 18.79 -11.22 14.24
CA TYR A 375 18.94 -11.40 12.80
C TYR A 375 19.59 -10.20 12.13
N TYR A 376 19.13 -8.98 12.44
CA TYR A 376 19.73 -7.75 11.93
C TYR A 376 21.13 -7.52 12.51
N ALA A 377 21.32 -7.78 13.78
CA ALA A 377 22.63 -7.67 14.41
C ALA A 377 23.68 -8.59 13.76
N ASP A 378 23.30 -9.83 13.42
CA ASP A 378 24.17 -10.75 12.71
C ASP A 378 24.52 -10.27 11.30
N MET A 379 23.58 -9.61 10.59
CA MET A 379 23.84 -9.00 9.29
C MET A 379 24.89 -7.88 9.42
N ILE A 380 24.69 -6.92 10.34
CA ILE A 380 25.59 -5.80 10.58
C ILE A 380 26.97 -6.31 11.01
N LYS A 381 27.03 -7.26 11.95
CA LYS A 381 28.29 -7.86 12.40
C LYS A 381 29.07 -8.55 11.28
N ASN A 382 28.38 -9.16 10.32
CA ASN A 382 29.04 -9.75 9.16
C ASN A 382 29.69 -8.69 8.26
N LEU A 383 29.11 -7.49 8.17
CA LEU A 383 29.68 -6.35 7.46
C LEU A 383 30.88 -5.75 8.23
N GLU A 384 30.77 -5.59 9.57
CA GLU A 384 31.90 -5.16 10.42
C GLU A 384 33.11 -6.09 10.27
N ASN A 385 32.90 -7.41 10.22
CA ASN A 385 33.98 -8.37 10.01
C ASN A 385 34.67 -8.24 8.63
N GLN A 386 34.06 -7.54 7.68
CA GLN A 386 34.60 -7.26 6.36
C GLN A 386 35.26 -5.86 6.27
N GLY A 387 35.21 -5.07 7.34
CA GLY A 387 35.85 -3.76 7.42
C GLY A 387 34.90 -2.57 7.42
N MET A 388 33.57 -2.80 7.55
CA MET A 388 32.60 -1.72 7.54
C MET A 388 32.86 -0.70 8.66
N GLU A 389 32.91 0.58 8.32
CA GLU A 389 33.00 1.71 9.24
C GLU A 389 31.69 2.53 9.30
N TYR A 390 30.87 2.52 8.24
CA TYR A 390 29.57 3.17 8.16
C TYR A 390 28.59 2.34 7.34
N LEU A 391 27.28 2.55 7.57
CA LEU A 391 26.20 1.73 7.03
C LEU A 391 25.19 2.55 6.24
N ILE A 392 24.80 2.07 5.06
CA ILE A 392 23.62 2.53 4.34
C ILE A 392 22.51 1.49 4.50
N ILE A 393 21.33 1.92 4.95
CA ILE A 393 20.11 1.13 4.98
C ILE A 393 19.18 1.67 3.89
N ASP A 394 18.98 0.91 2.84
CA ASP A 394 18.11 1.27 1.72
C ASP A 394 16.74 0.67 1.91
N ILE A 395 15.77 1.52 2.22
CA ILE A 395 14.36 1.17 2.35
C ILE A 395 13.49 1.81 1.26
N ARG A 396 14.09 2.31 0.20
CA ARG A 396 13.34 2.78 -0.97
C ARG A 396 12.45 1.66 -1.51
N ASN A 397 11.22 2.02 -1.88
CA ASN A 397 10.18 1.08 -2.34
C ASN A 397 9.77 0.02 -1.29
N ASN A 398 9.98 0.30 -0.02
CA ASN A 398 9.52 -0.58 1.05
C ASN A 398 8.00 -0.44 1.24
N GLY A 399 7.25 -1.41 0.76
CA GLY A 399 5.78 -1.43 0.82
C GLY A 399 5.19 -1.75 2.20
N GLY A 400 6.04 -1.91 3.23
CA GLY A 400 5.60 -2.19 4.59
C GLY A 400 5.47 -3.66 4.96
N GLY A 401 4.73 -3.91 6.03
CA GLY A 401 4.52 -5.24 6.62
C GLY A 401 4.21 -5.15 8.12
N TYR A 402 5.07 -5.72 8.96
CA TYR A 402 4.89 -5.74 10.42
C TYR A 402 5.75 -4.69 11.13
N ASP A 403 5.16 -3.76 11.87
CA ASP A 403 5.86 -2.72 12.65
C ASP A 403 6.95 -3.30 13.59
N CYS A 404 6.75 -4.50 14.14
CA CYS A 404 7.74 -5.14 15.00
C CYS A 404 9.04 -5.51 14.26
N VAL A 405 9.02 -5.65 12.93
CA VAL A 405 10.23 -5.87 12.12
C VAL A 405 11.01 -4.57 12.02
N ALA A 406 10.32 -3.46 11.72
CA ALA A 406 10.90 -2.11 11.72
C ALA A 406 11.47 -1.74 13.10
N GLY A 407 10.69 -1.95 14.17
CA GLY A 407 11.12 -1.69 15.53
C GLY A 407 12.31 -2.53 15.99
N ALA A 408 12.42 -3.77 15.52
CA ALA A 408 13.57 -4.65 15.85
C ALA A 408 14.88 -4.12 15.24
N LEU A 409 14.86 -3.57 14.02
CA LEU A 409 16.03 -2.93 13.43
C LEU A 409 16.41 -1.65 14.18
N ALA A 410 15.44 -0.75 14.41
CA ALA A 410 15.68 0.51 15.11
C ALA A 410 16.19 0.31 16.54
N SER A 411 15.82 -0.80 17.21
CA SER A 411 16.29 -1.12 18.56
C SER A 411 17.81 -1.20 18.69
N LEU A 412 18.51 -1.57 17.61
CA LEU A 412 19.98 -1.69 17.55
C LEU A 412 20.70 -0.34 17.66
N PHE A 413 20.02 0.75 17.31
CA PHE A 413 20.59 2.10 17.22
C PHE A 413 20.18 3.03 18.38
N THR A 414 19.38 2.55 19.34
CA THR A 414 18.93 3.35 20.48
C THR A 414 19.17 2.66 21.83
N GLU A 415 19.54 3.46 22.86
CA GLU A 415 19.60 3.01 24.26
C GLU A 415 18.31 3.33 25.05
N GLU A 416 17.34 3.99 24.40
CA GLU A 416 16.09 4.42 25.03
C GLU A 416 14.91 3.58 24.58
N LYS A 417 13.98 3.32 25.50
CA LYS A 417 12.68 2.75 25.14
C LYS A 417 11.85 3.82 24.43
N LYS A 418 11.50 3.58 23.16
CA LYS A 418 10.72 4.51 22.34
C LYS A 418 9.30 3.96 22.09
N HIS A 419 8.33 4.85 21.91
CA HIS A 419 7.01 4.47 21.44
C HIS A 419 7.12 3.97 19.98
N MET A 420 6.45 2.87 19.67
CA MET A 420 6.38 2.32 18.31
C MET A 420 5.04 2.68 17.67
N VAL A 421 3.96 2.09 18.15
CA VAL A 421 2.60 2.31 17.67
C VAL A 421 1.58 2.09 18.79
N SER A 422 0.50 2.83 18.78
CA SER A 422 -0.69 2.57 19.60
C SER A 422 -1.84 2.13 18.71
N PHE A 423 -2.52 1.06 19.05
CA PHE A 423 -3.77 0.69 18.39
C PHE A 423 -4.95 1.35 19.10
N GLY A 424 -5.90 1.82 18.32
CA GLY A 424 -7.02 2.57 18.86
C GLY A 424 -8.28 2.53 17.99
N TYR A 425 -9.21 3.39 18.34
CA TYR A 425 -10.45 3.63 17.59
C TYR A 425 -10.85 5.08 17.73
N GLU A 426 -11.73 5.54 16.84
CA GLU A 426 -12.36 6.86 16.91
C GLU A 426 -13.83 6.71 17.32
N ASP A 427 -14.31 7.65 18.13
CA ASP A 427 -15.73 7.85 18.42
C ASP A 427 -16.08 9.35 18.41
N THR A 428 -17.28 9.71 18.81
CA THR A 428 -17.74 11.12 18.86
C THR A 428 -16.93 12.03 19.79
N ASN A 429 -16.05 11.47 20.64
CA ASN A 429 -15.19 12.22 21.54
C ASN A 429 -13.73 12.28 21.02
N GLY A 430 -13.46 11.71 19.85
CA GLY A 430 -12.14 11.67 19.22
C GLY A 430 -11.45 10.31 19.29
N TYR A 431 -10.13 10.33 19.17
CA TYR A 431 -9.31 9.11 19.15
C TYR A 431 -9.05 8.55 20.55
N HIS A 432 -9.10 7.23 20.68
CA HIS A 432 -8.90 6.49 21.93
C HIS A 432 -7.86 5.38 21.74
N ILE A 433 -6.83 5.38 22.61
CA ILE A 433 -5.80 4.33 22.63
C ILE A 433 -6.32 3.12 23.39
N SER A 434 -6.17 1.94 22.78
CA SER A 434 -6.51 0.64 23.38
C SER A 434 -5.28 -0.15 23.83
N GLU A 435 -4.16 -0.06 23.09
CA GLU A 435 -2.94 -0.82 23.33
C GLU A 435 -1.74 -0.03 22.81
N ASN A 436 -0.65 0.00 23.59
CA ASN A 436 0.61 0.61 23.19
C ASN A 436 1.66 -0.46 22.91
N GLN A 437 2.44 -0.28 21.86
CA GLN A 437 3.62 -1.06 21.56
C GLN A 437 4.87 -0.20 21.57
N TYR A 438 6.00 -0.79 21.93
CA TYR A 438 7.24 -0.06 22.16
C TYR A 438 8.43 -0.76 21.50
N ILE A 439 9.41 0.03 21.07
CA ILE A 439 10.76 -0.39 20.73
C ILE A 439 11.53 -0.52 22.04
N TYR A 440 12.05 -1.73 22.31
CA TYR A 440 12.89 -1.98 23.48
C TYR A 440 14.36 -1.85 23.07
N PRO A 441 15.16 -1.05 23.79
CA PRO A 441 16.50 -0.70 23.38
C PRO A 441 17.44 -1.91 23.43
N ASP A 442 18.29 -2.03 22.41
CA ASP A 442 19.46 -2.92 22.39
C ASP A 442 20.75 -2.07 22.38
N GLY A 443 20.83 -1.05 21.52
CA GLY A 443 21.85 0.00 21.49
C GLY A 443 23.26 -0.43 21.07
N ARG A 444 23.46 -1.69 20.59
CA ARG A 444 24.81 -2.20 20.26
C ARG A 444 25.48 -1.47 19.09
N TYR A 445 24.70 -0.74 18.26
CA TYR A 445 25.17 0.04 17.11
C TYR A 445 24.82 1.53 17.19
N LYS A 446 24.56 2.06 18.38
CA LYS A 446 24.19 3.46 18.61
C LYS A 446 25.23 4.49 18.16
N ASP A 447 26.47 4.10 18.04
CA ASP A 447 27.57 4.97 17.64
C ASP A 447 28.01 4.72 16.16
N LEU A 448 27.39 3.77 15.45
CA LEU A 448 27.65 3.49 14.04
C LEU A 448 27.01 4.59 13.18
N PRO A 449 27.77 5.31 12.30
CA PRO A 449 27.16 6.25 11.38
C PRO A 449 26.26 5.54 10.36
N VAL A 450 24.99 5.97 10.24
CA VAL A 450 24.01 5.34 9.35
C VAL A 450 23.31 6.40 8.49
N ALA A 451 23.25 6.14 7.18
CA ALA A 451 22.35 6.82 6.27
C ALA A 451 21.20 5.87 5.89
N VAL A 452 19.96 6.39 5.91
CA VAL A 452 18.78 5.64 5.49
C VAL A 452 18.22 6.29 4.24
N LEU A 453 18.23 5.55 3.13
CA LEU A 453 17.62 5.99 1.87
C LEU A 453 16.14 5.66 1.86
N VAL A 454 15.31 6.68 1.63
CA VAL A 454 13.84 6.60 1.55
C VAL A 454 13.33 7.21 0.25
N ASN A 455 12.12 6.85 -0.16
CA ASN A 455 11.42 7.52 -1.26
C ASN A 455 9.89 7.49 -1.05
N SER A 456 9.14 8.15 -1.92
CA SER A 456 7.68 8.25 -1.86
C SER A 456 6.94 6.90 -1.93
N GLN A 457 7.63 5.79 -2.21
CA GLN A 457 7.09 4.43 -2.21
C GLN A 457 7.35 3.67 -0.90
N CYS A 458 8.05 4.28 0.07
CA CYS A 458 8.07 3.76 1.44
C CYS A 458 6.71 4.03 2.08
N MET A 459 5.96 3.00 2.42
CA MET A 459 4.61 3.14 2.98
C MET A 459 4.35 2.15 4.11
N SER A 460 3.31 2.40 4.91
CA SER A 460 2.87 1.48 5.98
C SER A 460 3.98 1.27 7.01
N ALA A 461 4.32 0.03 7.36
CA ALA A 461 5.45 -0.26 8.25
C ALA A 461 6.81 0.22 7.67
N GLY A 462 6.93 0.45 6.34
CA GLY A 462 8.07 1.11 5.70
C GLY A 462 8.20 2.57 6.13
N ASP A 463 7.10 3.33 6.17
CA ASP A 463 7.04 4.65 6.82
C ASP A 463 7.39 4.54 8.32
N GLY A 464 6.87 3.49 8.99
CA GLY A 464 7.23 3.18 10.36
C GLY A 464 8.73 2.98 10.54
N MET A 465 9.38 2.22 9.63
CA MET A 465 10.84 1.99 9.65
C MET A 465 11.61 3.29 9.44
N ALA A 466 11.22 4.14 8.49
CA ALA A 466 11.81 5.46 8.28
C ALA A 466 11.75 6.30 9.56
N LYS A 467 10.55 6.38 10.17
CA LYS A 467 10.35 7.12 11.43
C LYS A 467 11.19 6.57 12.57
N PHE A 468 11.16 5.26 12.83
CA PHE A 468 11.83 4.66 13.99
C PHE A 468 13.35 4.73 13.87
N LEU A 469 13.90 4.62 12.67
CA LEU A 469 15.32 4.83 12.40
C LEU A 469 15.69 6.31 12.50
N GLY A 470 14.90 7.22 11.88
CA GLY A 470 15.13 8.65 11.96
C GLY A 470 15.02 9.25 13.37
N ASP A 471 14.34 8.57 14.29
CA ASP A 471 14.33 8.94 15.71
C ASP A 471 15.65 8.56 16.45
N CYS A 472 16.63 7.93 15.80
CA CYS A 472 17.93 7.54 16.38
C CYS A 472 19.01 8.57 16.07
N ASP A 473 19.80 8.99 17.07
CA ASP A 473 20.74 10.12 17.00
C ASP A 473 21.89 9.93 15.98
N ASN A 474 22.24 8.69 15.67
CA ASN A 474 23.33 8.33 14.74
C ASN A 474 22.82 7.96 13.33
N VAL A 475 21.56 8.21 13.06
CA VAL A 475 20.88 7.90 11.78
C VAL A 475 20.51 9.19 11.06
N THR A 476 20.75 9.25 9.75
CA THR A 476 20.38 10.37 8.88
C THR A 476 19.42 9.87 7.79
N LEU A 477 18.20 10.37 7.74
CA LEU A 477 17.24 10.08 6.67
C LEU A 477 17.55 10.92 5.43
N MET A 478 17.65 10.25 4.27
CA MET A 478 18.00 10.89 3.01
C MET A 478 17.10 10.42 1.86
N GLY A 479 16.86 11.29 0.89
CA GLY A 479 16.14 10.97 -0.34
C GLY A 479 15.90 12.20 -1.21
N ILE A 480 15.57 11.98 -2.48
CA ILE A 480 15.01 13.02 -3.35
C ILE A 480 13.60 13.38 -2.90
N THR A 481 12.84 12.35 -2.52
CA THR A 481 11.49 12.48 -1.93
C THR A 481 11.47 11.83 -0.55
N SER A 482 10.63 12.35 0.32
CA SER A 482 10.36 11.69 1.60
C SER A 482 9.52 10.43 1.42
N SER A 483 9.31 9.68 2.50
CA SER A 483 8.40 8.54 2.50
C SER A 483 6.94 8.94 2.26
N SER A 484 6.05 7.96 2.09
CA SER A 484 4.66 8.18 1.65
C SER A 484 3.81 8.95 2.67
N GLY A 485 4.10 8.84 3.96
CA GLY A 485 3.33 9.51 5.02
C GLY A 485 1.98 8.83 5.26
N VAL A 486 1.94 7.49 5.27
CA VAL A 486 0.74 6.68 5.52
C VAL A 486 1.08 5.43 6.34
N ASN A 487 0.32 5.12 7.39
CA ASN A 487 0.61 3.99 8.28
C ASN A 487 -0.64 3.22 8.77
N GLN A 488 -1.81 3.47 8.20
CA GLN A 488 -3.00 2.74 8.64
C GLN A 488 -3.08 1.36 7.99
N ASN A 489 -3.72 0.40 8.69
CA ASN A 489 -3.86 -0.94 8.15
C ASN A 489 -5.11 -1.05 7.27
N ASN A 490 -4.95 -1.63 6.07
CA ASN A 490 -6.05 -2.02 5.22
C ASN A 490 -6.94 -3.06 5.91
N GLY A 491 -8.17 -3.17 5.44
CA GLY A 491 -9.15 -4.12 5.97
C GLY A 491 -10.53 -3.93 5.39
N GLY A 492 -10.76 -2.86 4.65
CA GLY A 492 -11.97 -2.57 3.90
C GLY A 492 -11.81 -2.88 2.42
N TYR A 493 -12.80 -3.55 1.84
CA TYR A 493 -12.86 -3.95 0.44
C TYR A 493 -14.25 -3.70 -0.12
N ILE A 494 -14.36 -2.94 -1.21
CA ILE A 494 -15.62 -2.66 -1.90
C ILE A 494 -15.50 -3.11 -3.35
N TYR A 495 -16.29 -4.11 -3.75
CA TYR A 495 -16.38 -4.56 -5.14
C TYR A 495 -17.47 -3.77 -5.86
N LEU A 496 -17.08 -2.92 -6.81
CA LEU A 496 -18.00 -2.08 -7.60
C LEU A 496 -18.48 -2.79 -8.87
N THR A 497 -17.55 -3.48 -9.54
CA THR A 497 -17.82 -4.39 -10.65
C THR A 497 -17.01 -5.69 -10.45
N GLU A 498 -17.05 -6.62 -11.40
CA GLU A 498 -16.17 -7.79 -11.37
C GLU A 498 -14.69 -7.42 -11.62
N ASN A 499 -14.44 -6.22 -12.13
CA ASN A 499 -13.12 -5.74 -12.52
C ASN A 499 -12.59 -4.60 -11.64
N ILE A 500 -13.43 -3.95 -10.81
CA ILE A 500 -13.06 -2.77 -10.01
C ILE A 500 -13.33 -3.04 -8.53
N GLU A 501 -12.27 -3.00 -7.74
CA GLU A 501 -12.28 -3.11 -6.29
C GLU A 501 -11.68 -1.84 -5.68
N VAL A 502 -12.23 -1.35 -4.57
CA VAL A 502 -11.65 -0.28 -3.77
C VAL A 502 -11.19 -0.85 -2.44
N CYS A 503 -9.91 -0.63 -2.13
CA CYS A 503 -9.30 -0.96 -0.84
C CYS A 503 -9.19 0.30 0.02
N TYR A 504 -9.38 0.18 1.34
CA TYR A 504 -9.26 1.29 2.27
C TYR A 504 -8.91 0.83 3.68
N PRO A 505 -8.23 1.66 4.50
CA PRO A 505 -7.91 1.32 5.88
C PRO A 505 -9.11 1.49 6.81
N VAL A 506 -9.20 0.55 7.77
CA VAL A 506 -10.26 0.52 8.79
C VAL A 506 -9.71 0.42 10.22
N PHE A 507 -8.39 0.28 10.37
CA PHE A 507 -7.73 0.16 11.66
C PHE A 507 -6.85 1.37 11.93
N LEU A 508 -6.90 1.90 13.15
CA LEU A 508 -6.15 3.07 13.56
C LEU A 508 -4.84 2.70 14.25
N SER A 509 -3.75 3.15 13.64
CA SER A 509 -2.41 3.26 14.23
C SER A 509 -2.21 4.68 14.73
N LEU A 510 -2.00 4.84 16.04
CA LEU A 510 -1.93 6.13 16.70
C LEU A 510 -0.53 6.36 17.28
N SER A 511 -0.16 7.63 17.40
CA SER A 511 0.98 8.11 18.16
C SER A 511 0.72 7.99 19.66
N GLU A 512 1.72 8.22 20.50
CA GLU A 512 1.59 8.18 21.96
C GLU A 512 0.57 9.18 22.51
N ASN A 513 0.37 10.30 21.82
CA ASN A 513 -0.61 11.34 22.17
C ASN A 513 -2.01 11.10 21.56
N GLY A 514 -2.22 9.99 20.85
CA GLY A 514 -3.54 9.59 20.37
C GLY A 514 -3.97 10.25 19.07
N THR A 515 -3.05 10.82 18.29
CA THR A 515 -3.31 11.25 16.89
C THR A 515 -2.86 10.15 15.92
N PRO A 516 -3.33 10.10 14.66
CA PRO A 516 -2.78 9.22 13.65
C PRO A 516 -1.25 9.29 13.61
N LEU A 517 -0.57 8.13 13.55
CA LEU A 517 0.85 8.03 13.87
C LEU A 517 1.75 8.78 12.87
N ILE A 518 1.52 8.57 11.58
CA ILE A 518 2.38 9.06 10.50
C ILE A 518 1.54 9.79 9.46
N ASP A 519 0.29 9.39 9.33
CA ASP A 519 -0.58 9.83 8.25
C ASP A 519 -0.69 11.34 8.15
N THR A 520 -0.49 11.84 6.94
CA THR A 520 -0.72 13.25 6.65
C THR A 520 -2.17 13.64 6.94
N ASP A 521 -2.37 14.85 7.41
CA ASP A 521 -3.72 15.44 7.54
C ASP A 521 -4.16 16.11 6.21
N ASN A 522 -5.15 16.95 6.28
CA ASN A 522 -5.64 17.70 5.11
C ASN A 522 -4.66 18.77 4.57
N THR A 523 -3.57 19.10 5.29
CA THR A 523 -2.51 19.98 4.80
C THR A 523 -1.53 19.23 3.90
N ARG A 524 -1.46 17.91 4.04
CA ARG A 524 -0.54 17.03 3.32
C ARG A 524 0.94 17.31 3.63
N GLU A 525 1.20 17.91 4.80
CA GLU A 525 2.56 18.10 5.29
C GLU A 525 3.16 16.75 5.73
N ASN A 526 4.46 16.60 5.50
CA ASN A 526 5.17 15.37 5.86
C ASN A 526 5.42 15.31 7.37
N ASN A 527 5.04 14.19 7.99
CA ASN A 527 5.29 13.90 9.41
C ASN A 527 6.64 13.18 9.65
N ILE A 528 7.37 12.82 8.58
CA ILE A 528 8.70 12.21 8.62
C ILE A 528 9.61 13.02 7.68
N PRO A 529 10.07 14.22 8.09
CA PRO A 529 10.91 15.05 7.25
C PRO A 529 12.28 14.37 7.02
N LEU A 530 12.86 14.59 5.84
CA LEU A 530 14.23 14.20 5.56
C LEU A 530 15.19 15.07 6.39
N ASP A 531 16.26 14.46 6.95
CA ASP A 531 17.37 15.19 7.54
C ASP A 531 18.22 15.84 6.45
N VAL A 532 18.37 15.14 5.31
CA VAL A 532 19.08 15.59 4.14
C VAL A 532 18.26 15.31 2.88
N LYS A 533 17.78 16.37 2.24
CA LYS A 533 17.20 16.26 0.91
C LYS A 533 18.31 16.09 -0.11
N ILE A 534 18.31 14.98 -0.85
CA ILE A 534 19.26 14.76 -1.94
C ILE A 534 18.80 15.62 -3.12
N PRO A 535 19.67 16.54 -3.61
CA PRO A 535 19.24 17.47 -4.66
C PRO A 535 19.07 16.75 -5.99
N ILE A 536 17.97 17.09 -6.70
CA ILE A 536 17.81 16.77 -8.10
C ILE A 536 18.11 18.02 -8.91
N THR A 537 19.24 18.01 -9.61
CA THR A 537 19.71 19.11 -10.47
C THR A 537 19.59 18.72 -11.93
N GLN A 538 19.71 19.68 -12.85
CA GLN A 538 19.75 19.37 -14.27
C GLN A 538 20.87 18.36 -14.60
N GLU A 539 22.06 18.53 -14.03
CA GLU A 539 23.22 17.67 -14.28
C GLU A 539 23.00 16.24 -13.82
N ASN A 540 22.57 16.01 -12.55
CA ASN A 540 22.35 14.66 -12.04
C ASN A 540 21.07 14.00 -12.59
N ALA A 541 20.09 14.78 -13.04
CA ALA A 541 18.94 14.27 -13.79
C ALA A 541 19.38 13.72 -15.17
N GLU A 542 20.30 14.39 -15.85
CA GLU A 542 20.89 13.87 -17.10
C GLU A 542 21.60 12.52 -16.87
N GLU A 543 22.29 12.35 -15.72
CA GLU A 543 22.94 11.07 -15.34
C GLU A 543 21.89 10.00 -15.01
N LEU A 544 20.86 10.32 -14.21
CA LEU A 544 19.78 9.41 -13.83
C LEU A 544 18.99 8.91 -15.05
N PHE A 545 18.69 9.81 -16.01
CA PHE A 545 17.92 9.48 -17.21
C PHE A 545 18.79 9.07 -18.41
N GLY A 546 20.12 9.11 -18.27
CA GLY A 546 21.08 8.68 -19.27
C GLY A 546 21.13 7.16 -19.49
N GLU A 547 22.07 6.73 -20.37
CA GLU A 547 22.24 5.30 -20.71
C GLU A 547 22.73 4.47 -19.52
N ASP A 548 23.60 5.05 -18.66
CA ASP A 548 24.23 4.37 -17.52
C ASP A 548 23.28 4.19 -16.33
N ASN A 549 22.16 4.94 -16.29
CA ASN A 549 21.10 4.87 -15.24
C ASN A 549 21.69 4.83 -13.82
N LYS A 550 22.49 5.84 -13.45
CA LYS A 550 23.21 5.89 -12.18
C LYS A 550 22.25 6.06 -11.00
N ASP A 551 22.56 5.40 -9.89
CA ASP A 551 21.88 5.60 -8.61
C ASP A 551 22.50 6.81 -7.86
N ILE A 552 22.04 8.01 -8.23
CA ILE A 552 22.54 9.29 -7.69
C ILE A 552 22.29 9.42 -6.18
N GLU A 553 21.25 8.79 -5.64
CA GLU A 553 20.95 8.82 -4.21
C GLU A 553 21.93 7.95 -3.42
N LEU A 554 22.27 6.77 -3.92
CA LEU A 554 23.25 5.89 -3.30
C LEU A 554 24.65 6.50 -3.33
N GLU A 555 25.06 7.09 -4.48
CA GLU A 555 26.34 7.79 -4.60
C GLU A 555 26.42 8.98 -3.61
N TYR A 556 25.35 9.77 -3.51
CA TYR A 556 25.28 10.89 -2.57
C TYR A 556 25.40 10.44 -1.11
N ALA A 557 24.71 9.35 -0.72
CA ALA A 557 24.76 8.82 0.65
C ALA A 557 26.17 8.32 1.02
N ILE A 558 26.87 7.65 0.10
CA ILE A 558 28.28 7.24 0.30
C ILE A 558 29.16 8.45 0.55
N GLU A 559 29.11 9.47 -0.33
CA GLU A 559 29.89 10.69 -0.18
C GLU A 559 29.60 11.46 1.11
N TYR A 560 28.32 11.50 1.52
CA TYR A 560 27.91 12.15 2.75
C TYR A 560 28.54 11.48 3.98
N LEU A 561 28.47 10.16 4.07
CA LEU A 561 29.04 9.41 5.19
C LEU A 561 30.58 9.50 5.23
N GLN A 562 31.23 9.46 4.08
CA GLN A 562 32.70 9.65 3.97
C GLN A 562 33.18 11.04 4.44
N LYS A 563 32.36 12.08 4.26
CA LYS A 563 32.70 13.46 4.69
C LYS A 563 32.39 13.71 6.17
N SER A 564 31.47 12.93 6.75
CA SER A 564 30.99 13.07 8.13
C SER A 564 31.82 12.30 9.15
N ASN A 565 32.64 11.34 8.69
CA ASN A 565 33.60 10.57 9.48
C ASN A 565 35.00 11.21 9.34
#